data_ebb42f40a52486b1c1024518ec581a72
#
_entry.id   ebb42f40a52486b1c1024518ec581a72
#
_cell.length_a   1.000
_cell.length_b   1.000
_cell.length_c   1.000
_cell.angle_alpha   90.00
_cell.angle_beta   90.00
_cell.angle_gamma   90.00
#
_symmetry.space_group_name_H-M   'P 1'
#
loop_
_entity.id
_entity.type
_entity.pdbx_description
1 polymer ?
#
loop_
_entity_poly.entity_id
_entity_poly.type
_entity_poly.pdbx_seq_one_letter_code
_entity_poly.pdbx_strand_id
1 'polypeptide(L)'
;ASDVYHKRPVIFEKGDLGDAVRASMSFPFVFKPIEIDSVLLYDGGIYNNFPIDVMKKDFNPDIIIGSNVSSNPEKPKEDNLMAQIENMVMQKTDYKIKEEDGILIDFNLKEYNLLDFPKADQIFKIGYDKAVSMMDSIKSRIPRELPSETRKLQRMVFKSKTPELLFEDISIKGGNHSQQNYIRKQFQLDENKLLDQEDVKQSYYKLLSDSKISDLIPHAVYAEESG
;
A
#
# COMPACT_ATOMS: atom_id res chain seq x y z
N ALA A 1 8.80 -4.66 0.86
CA ALA A 1 9.50 -3.85 -0.15
C ALA A 1 10.70 -4.62 -0.72
N SER A 2 11.35 -4.04 -1.72
CA SER A 2 12.51 -4.63 -2.40
C SER A 2 13.70 -3.67 -2.39
N ASP A 3 14.82 -4.14 -1.87
CA ASP A 3 16.13 -3.51 -2.00
C ASP A 3 16.79 -4.02 -3.30
N VAL A 4 16.64 -3.25 -4.37
CA VAL A 4 17.10 -3.65 -5.71
C VAL A 4 18.63 -3.63 -5.81
N TYR A 5 19.29 -2.78 -5.04
CA TYR A 5 20.75 -2.71 -5.03
C TYR A 5 21.38 -3.98 -4.44
N HIS A 6 20.85 -4.47 -3.30
CA HIS A 6 21.35 -5.68 -2.65
C HIS A 6 20.59 -6.95 -3.10
N LYS A 7 19.62 -6.82 -4.01
CA LYS A 7 18.82 -7.94 -4.59
C LYS A 7 18.12 -8.80 -3.53
N ARG A 8 17.44 -8.17 -2.58
CA ARG A 8 16.78 -8.86 -1.47
C ARG A 8 15.41 -8.25 -1.15
N PRO A 9 14.46 -9.05 -0.63
CA PRO A 9 13.26 -8.51 -0.03
C PRO A 9 13.57 -7.79 1.29
N VAL A 10 12.77 -6.77 1.60
CA VAL A 10 12.81 -6.04 2.88
C VAL A 10 11.46 -6.20 3.56
N ILE A 11 11.47 -6.77 4.77
CA ILE A 11 10.30 -6.99 5.59
C ILE A 11 10.32 -5.95 6.71
N PHE A 12 9.25 -5.17 6.81
CA PHE A 12 9.10 -4.17 7.86
C PHE A 12 8.39 -4.77 9.07
N GLU A 13 9.03 -4.75 10.22
CA GLU A 13 8.49 -5.18 11.50
C GLU A 13 8.16 -4.00 12.42
N LYS A 14 8.71 -2.83 12.11
CA LYS A 14 8.59 -1.58 12.88
C LYS A 14 8.82 -0.37 11.99
N GLY A 15 8.59 0.83 12.52
CA GLY A 15 8.75 2.10 11.82
C GLY A 15 7.41 2.69 11.38
N ASP A 16 7.46 3.68 10.51
CA ASP A 16 6.27 4.33 9.99
C ASP A 16 5.51 3.43 9.01
N LEU A 17 4.22 3.19 9.29
CA LEU A 17 3.37 2.34 8.47
C LEU A 17 3.13 2.95 7.09
N GLY A 18 3.00 4.27 6.99
CA GLY A 18 2.79 4.97 5.72
C GLY A 18 3.98 4.79 4.79
N ASP A 19 5.19 4.94 5.32
CA ASP A 19 6.43 4.71 4.57
C ASP A 19 6.57 3.24 4.13
N ALA A 20 6.26 2.30 5.01
CA ALA A 20 6.27 0.87 4.69
C ALA A 20 5.28 0.52 3.57
N VAL A 21 4.05 1.04 3.64
CA VAL A 21 3.02 0.86 2.60
C VAL A 21 3.47 1.50 1.30
N ARG A 22 3.98 2.74 1.34
CA ARG A 22 4.49 3.42 0.16
C ARG A 22 5.65 2.66 -0.49
N ALA A 23 6.60 2.17 0.30
CA ALA A 23 7.69 1.35 -0.20
C ALA A 23 7.18 0.08 -0.91
N SER A 24 6.19 -0.60 -0.31
CA SER A 24 5.65 -1.85 -0.83
C SER A 24 4.88 -1.72 -2.16
N MET A 25 4.42 -0.50 -2.49
CA MET A 25 3.68 -0.21 -3.72
C MET A 25 4.45 0.68 -4.71
N SER A 26 5.72 0.97 -4.46
CA SER A 26 6.57 1.79 -5.33
C SER A 26 7.02 1.00 -6.58
N PHE A 27 6.06 0.72 -7.48
CA PHE A 27 6.32 -0.02 -8.70
C PHE A 27 7.29 0.75 -9.61
N PRO A 28 8.38 0.11 -10.08
CA PRO A 28 9.37 0.76 -10.92
C PRO A 28 8.74 1.42 -12.15
N PHE A 29 9.26 2.59 -12.52
CA PHE A 29 8.81 3.41 -13.66
C PHE A 29 7.43 4.05 -13.54
N VAL A 30 6.59 3.63 -12.58
CA VAL A 30 5.26 4.22 -12.32
C VAL A 30 5.34 5.15 -11.11
N PHE A 31 5.94 4.70 -10.03
CA PHE A 31 6.09 5.48 -8.81
C PHE A 31 7.56 5.72 -8.46
N LYS A 32 7.82 6.86 -7.84
CA LYS A 32 9.16 7.12 -7.29
C LYS A 32 9.43 6.20 -6.11
N PRO A 33 10.62 5.58 -6.05
CA PRO A 33 11.02 4.82 -4.88
C PRO A 33 11.11 5.70 -3.64
N ILE A 34 11.06 5.08 -2.48
CA ILE A 34 11.25 5.76 -1.19
C ILE A 34 12.59 5.34 -0.58
N GLU A 35 13.27 6.27 0.04
CA GLU A 35 14.48 5.98 0.82
C GLU A 35 14.13 5.83 2.30
N ILE A 36 14.44 4.67 2.88
CA ILE A 36 14.28 4.38 4.31
C ILE A 36 15.62 3.83 4.80
N ASP A 37 16.15 4.39 5.88
CA ASP A 37 17.45 4.03 6.46
C ASP A 37 18.59 4.01 5.41
N SER A 38 18.62 5.01 4.53
CA SER A 38 19.57 5.15 3.43
C SER A 38 19.53 4.03 2.39
N VAL A 39 18.43 3.27 2.34
CA VAL A 39 18.17 2.24 1.34
C VAL A 39 17.02 2.68 0.43
N LEU A 40 17.27 2.70 -0.87
CA LEU A 40 16.25 3.02 -1.86
C LEU A 40 15.38 1.78 -2.11
N LEU A 41 14.10 1.88 -1.78
CA LEU A 41 13.16 0.78 -1.77
C LEU A 41 12.10 0.89 -2.86
N TYR A 42 11.76 -0.25 -3.41
CA TYR A 42 10.77 -0.44 -4.46
C TYR A 42 9.71 -1.44 -4.05
N ASP A 43 8.72 -1.63 -4.91
CA ASP A 43 7.63 -2.59 -4.74
C ASP A 43 8.12 -3.98 -4.32
N GLY A 44 7.46 -4.56 -3.33
CA GLY A 44 7.80 -5.87 -2.79
C GLY A 44 7.66 -7.01 -3.79
N GLY A 45 6.79 -6.85 -4.79
CA GLY A 45 6.55 -7.82 -5.84
C GLY A 45 7.75 -8.15 -6.72
N ILE A 46 8.81 -7.32 -6.68
CA ILE A 46 10.05 -7.60 -7.41
C ILE A 46 10.70 -8.90 -6.93
N TYR A 47 10.76 -9.12 -5.61
CA TYR A 47 11.46 -10.29 -5.03
C TYR A 47 10.54 -11.25 -4.28
N ASN A 48 9.38 -10.80 -3.78
CA ASN A 48 8.42 -11.65 -3.08
C ASN A 48 6.99 -11.13 -3.27
N ASN A 49 6.39 -11.47 -4.40
CA ASN A 49 5.05 -11.00 -4.75
C ASN A 49 3.92 -11.78 -4.07
N PHE A 50 4.22 -12.88 -3.41
CA PHE A 50 3.24 -13.70 -2.68
C PHE A 50 3.88 -14.29 -1.40
N PRO A 51 4.02 -13.49 -0.35
CA PRO A 51 4.91 -13.74 0.80
C PRO A 51 4.36 -14.76 1.81
N ILE A 52 4.03 -15.98 1.36
CA ILE A 52 3.57 -17.08 2.21
C ILE A 52 4.65 -17.52 3.20
N ASP A 53 5.91 -17.50 2.76
CA ASP A 53 7.08 -17.82 3.58
C ASP A 53 7.19 -16.90 4.80
N VAL A 54 6.99 -15.60 4.58
CA VAL A 54 6.97 -14.59 5.65
C VAL A 54 5.77 -14.81 6.56
N MET A 55 4.57 -15.03 5.97
CA MET A 55 3.36 -15.28 6.74
C MET A 55 3.52 -16.50 7.68
N LYS A 56 4.07 -17.59 7.18
CA LYS A 56 4.32 -18.80 7.97
C LYS A 56 5.35 -18.57 9.07
N LYS A 57 6.46 -17.92 8.72
CA LYS A 57 7.57 -17.72 9.65
C LYS A 57 7.21 -16.78 10.78
N ASP A 58 6.56 -15.66 10.49
CA ASP A 58 6.41 -14.56 11.43
C ASP A 58 5.08 -14.64 12.21
N PHE A 59 4.04 -15.24 11.63
CA PHE A 59 2.70 -15.30 12.22
C PHE A 59 2.26 -16.72 12.61
N ASN A 60 2.86 -17.77 12.04
CA ASN A 60 2.50 -19.17 12.27
C ASN A 60 0.96 -19.40 12.30
N PRO A 61 0.23 -19.03 11.25
CA PRO A 61 -1.23 -19.08 11.23
C PRO A 61 -1.74 -20.52 11.11
N ASP A 62 -2.92 -20.80 11.71
CA ASP A 62 -3.60 -22.09 11.55
C ASP A 62 -4.04 -22.34 10.11
N ILE A 63 -4.38 -21.27 9.36
CA ILE A 63 -4.80 -21.33 7.98
C ILE A 63 -4.45 -20.03 7.25
N ILE A 64 -4.02 -20.15 6.00
CA ILE A 64 -3.71 -19.01 5.12
C ILE A 64 -4.81 -18.91 4.06
N ILE A 65 -5.37 -17.72 3.88
CA ILE A 65 -6.18 -17.38 2.72
C ILE A 65 -5.35 -16.48 1.82
N GLY A 66 -4.93 -17.00 0.67
CA GLY A 66 -4.20 -16.24 -0.33
C GLY A 66 -5.11 -15.73 -1.43
N SER A 67 -5.01 -14.44 -1.72
CA SER A 67 -5.70 -13.78 -2.84
C SER A 67 -4.68 -13.48 -3.91
N ASN A 68 -4.70 -14.25 -5.01
CA ASN A 68 -3.76 -14.07 -6.11
C ASN A 68 -4.40 -13.33 -7.27
N VAL A 69 -3.92 -12.14 -7.56
CA VAL A 69 -4.35 -11.29 -8.69
C VAL A 69 -3.25 -11.14 -9.74
N SER A 70 -2.14 -11.84 -9.57
CA SER A 70 -0.92 -11.71 -10.36
C SER A 70 -0.53 -13.01 -11.04
N SER A 71 0.31 -12.91 -12.04
CA SER A 71 0.97 -14.07 -12.66
C SER A 71 2.44 -13.75 -12.88
N ASN A 72 3.26 -14.79 -13.03
CA ASN A 72 4.64 -14.57 -13.46
C ASN A 72 4.66 -13.93 -14.85
N PRO A 73 5.63 -13.03 -15.13
CA PRO A 73 5.77 -12.42 -16.43
C PRO A 73 5.86 -13.48 -17.55
N GLU A 74 5.09 -13.30 -18.60
CA GLU A 74 5.16 -14.13 -19.79
C GLU A 74 6.45 -13.82 -20.57
N LYS A 75 6.83 -14.72 -21.51
CA LYS A 75 7.97 -14.45 -22.38
C LYS A 75 7.73 -13.15 -23.14
N PRO A 76 8.59 -12.15 -23.00
CA PRO A 76 8.39 -10.85 -23.64
C PRO A 76 8.48 -10.97 -25.16
N LYS A 77 7.65 -10.19 -25.86
CA LYS A 77 7.78 -9.99 -27.31
C LYS A 77 8.80 -8.90 -27.59
N GLU A 78 9.38 -8.89 -28.79
CA GLU A 78 10.45 -7.96 -29.18
C GLU A 78 10.04 -6.50 -29.11
N ASP A 79 8.77 -6.19 -29.33
CA ASP A 79 8.17 -4.86 -29.36
C ASP A 79 7.64 -4.37 -27.99
N ASN A 80 7.67 -5.22 -26.95
CA ASN A 80 7.17 -4.87 -25.63
C ASN A 80 8.32 -4.65 -24.63
N LEU A 81 8.86 -3.43 -24.65
CA LEU A 81 9.97 -3.02 -23.77
C LEU A 81 9.63 -3.16 -22.28
N MET A 82 8.40 -2.82 -21.87
CA MET A 82 7.99 -2.90 -20.46
C MET A 82 8.03 -4.36 -19.98
N ALA A 83 7.45 -5.28 -20.75
CA ALA A 83 7.50 -6.71 -20.42
C ALA A 83 8.95 -7.28 -20.40
N GLN A 84 9.84 -6.73 -21.22
CA GLN A 84 11.27 -7.10 -21.18
C GLN A 84 11.90 -6.63 -19.86
N ILE A 85 11.64 -5.40 -19.43
CA ILE A 85 12.14 -4.85 -18.18
C ILE A 85 11.57 -5.61 -16.98
N GLU A 86 10.26 -5.89 -16.97
CA GLU A 86 9.64 -6.71 -15.92
C GLU A 86 10.33 -8.07 -15.78
N ASN A 87 10.57 -8.75 -16.90
CA ASN A 87 11.28 -10.05 -16.90
C ASN A 87 12.74 -9.95 -16.41
N MET A 88 13.39 -8.79 -16.57
CA MET A 88 14.76 -8.58 -16.08
C MET A 88 14.81 -8.30 -14.58
N VAL A 89 13.79 -7.65 -14.04
CA VAL A 89 13.79 -7.12 -12.66
C VAL A 89 13.04 -8.04 -11.71
N MET A 90 11.87 -8.56 -12.11
CA MET A 90 11.02 -9.35 -11.25
C MET A 90 11.48 -10.81 -11.15
N GLN A 91 11.52 -11.32 -9.94
CA GLN A 91 11.75 -12.76 -9.73
C GLN A 91 10.45 -13.54 -9.92
N LYS A 92 10.59 -14.80 -10.36
CA LYS A 92 9.46 -15.72 -10.44
C LYS A 92 8.96 -16.05 -9.03
N THR A 93 7.66 -15.90 -8.85
CA THR A 93 6.97 -16.18 -7.59
C THR A 93 6.22 -17.50 -7.67
N ASP A 94 6.26 -18.30 -6.61
CA ASP A 94 5.38 -19.46 -6.46
C ASP A 94 4.06 -19.00 -5.80
N TYR A 95 2.99 -18.94 -6.60
CA TYR A 95 1.66 -18.52 -6.14
C TYR A 95 0.84 -19.68 -5.54
N LYS A 96 1.46 -20.78 -5.16
CA LYS A 96 0.75 -21.94 -4.63
C LYS A 96 0.65 -21.91 -3.12
N ILE A 97 -0.53 -22.27 -2.62
CA ILE A 97 -0.74 -22.64 -1.22
C ILE A 97 -0.99 -24.14 -1.17
N LYS A 98 -0.27 -24.87 -0.33
CA LYS A 98 -0.55 -26.28 -0.12
C LYS A 98 -1.92 -26.43 0.53
N GLU A 99 -2.61 -27.50 0.22
CA GLU A 99 -3.96 -27.75 0.75
C GLU A 99 -3.99 -27.79 2.27
N GLU A 100 -2.98 -28.33 2.90
CA GLU A 100 -2.80 -28.36 4.36
C GLU A 100 -2.64 -26.97 4.97
N ASP A 101 -2.01 -26.03 4.26
CA ASP A 101 -1.68 -24.69 4.76
C ASP A 101 -2.80 -23.69 4.56
N GLY A 102 -3.68 -23.87 3.58
CA GLY A 102 -4.68 -22.86 3.33
C GLY A 102 -5.52 -22.98 2.08
N ILE A 103 -6.08 -21.88 1.67
CA ILE A 103 -6.98 -21.72 0.52
C ILE A 103 -6.40 -20.66 -0.40
N LEU A 104 -6.23 -20.99 -1.66
CA LEU A 104 -5.88 -20.04 -2.72
C LEU A 104 -7.15 -19.58 -3.43
N ILE A 105 -7.37 -18.26 -3.46
CA ILE A 105 -8.36 -17.61 -4.31
C ILE A 105 -7.59 -17.02 -5.49
N ASP A 106 -7.65 -17.71 -6.62
CA ASP A 106 -6.93 -17.33 -7.82
C ASP A 106 -7.84 -16.66 -8.83
N PHE A 107 -7.43 -15.50 -9.37
CA PHE A 107 -8.22 -14.70 -10.28
C PHE A 107 -7.56 -14.63 -11.66
N ASN A 108 -8.34 -14.81 -12.69
CA ASN A 108 -7.89 -14.56 -14.06
C ASN A 108 -8.19 -13.10 -14.44
N LEU A 109 -7.21 -12.23 -14.27
CA LEU A 109 -7.30 -10.80 -14.59
C LEU A 109 -6.44 -10.41 -15.80
N LYS A 110 -6.15 -11.34 -16.71
CA LYS A 110 -5.28 -11.11 -17.89
C LYS A 110 -5.75 -9.99 -18.82
N GLU A 111 -7.04 -9.65 -18.80
CA GLU A 111 -7.64 -8.57 -19.60
C GLU A 111 -7.51 -7.19 -18.95
N TYR A 112 -6.94 -7.13 -17.74
CA TYR A 112 -6.79 -5.90 -16.97
C TYR A 112 -5.31 -5.56 -16.80
N ASN A 113 -5.03 -4.26 -16.89
CA ASN A 113 -3.69 -3.70 -16.68
C ASN A 113 -3.58 -3.04 -15.31
N LEU A 114 -2.35 -2.87 -14.83
CA LEU A 114 -2.04 -2.24 -13.55
C LEU A 114 -2.69 -0.85 -13.35
N LEU A 115 -2.88 -0.10 -14.44
CA LEU A 115 -3.42 1.27 -14.43
C LEU A 115 -4.89 1.36 -14.83
N ASP A 116 -5.62 0.25 -14.92
CA ASP A 116 -7.05 0.21 -15.27
C ASP A 116 -7.96 0.67 -14.11
N PHE A 117 -7.60 1.75 -13.41
CA PHE A 117 -8.40 2.34 -12.33
C PHE A 117 -9.87 2.63 -12.71
N PRO A 118 -10.21 3.07 -13.93
CA PRO A 118 -11.60 3.25 -14.34
C PRO A 118 -12.44 1.96 -14.35
N LYS A 119 -11.80 0.79 -14.35
CA LYS A 119 -12.44 -0.53 -14.32
C LYS A 119 -12.50 -1.13 -12.89
N ALA A 120 -12.16 -0.35 -11.86
CA ALA A 120 -12.08 -0.83 -10.48
C ALA A 120 -13.34 -1.56 -10.02
N ASP A 121 -14.54 -1.05 -10.33
CA ASP A 121 -15.82 -1.68 -9.96
C ASP A 121 -16.00 -3.06 -10.62
N GLN A 122 -15.56 -3.22 -11.86
CA GLN A 122 -15.62 -4.51 -12.55
C GLN A 122 -14.66 -5.52 -11.92
N ILE A 123 -13.43 -5.10 -11.62
CA ILE A 123 -12.41 -5.92 -10.96
C ILE A 123 -12.89 -6.32 -9.55
N PHE A 124 -13.45 -5.37 -8.80
CA PHE A 124 -14.05 -5.64 -7.49
C PHE A 124 -15.14 -6.70 -7.58
N LYS A 125 -16.06 -6.58 -8.56
CA LYS A 125 -17.15 -7.55 -8.74
C LYS A 125 -16.62 -8.95 -9.04
N ILE A 126 -15.62 -9.09 -9.89
CA ILE A 126 -14.96 -10.38 -10.18
C ILE A 126 -14.40 -10.99 -8.89
N GLY A 127 -13.69 -10.19 -8.09
CA GLY A 127 -13.13 -10.63 -6.81
C GLY A 127 -14.19 -11.07 -5.82
N TYR A 128 -15.24 -10.28 -5.68
CA TYR A 128 -16.36 -10.57 -4.80
C TYR A 128 -17.09 -11.85 -5.19
N ASP A 129 -17.49 -11.99 -6.46
CA ASP A 129 -18.25 -13.15 -6.96
C ASP A 129 -17.41 -14.43 -6.80
N LYS A 130 -16.11 -14.37 -7.07
CA LYS A 130 -15.19 -15.49 -6.87
C LYS A 130 -15.10 -15.89 -5.39
N ALA A 131 -14.90 -14.93 -4.50
CA ALA A 131 -14.82 -15.19 -3.07
C ALA A 131 -16.13 -15.80 -2.53
N VAL A 132 -17.28 -15.27 -2.95
CA VAL A 132 -18.60 -15.81 -2.59
C VAL A 132 -18.77 -17.24 -3.09
N SER A 133 -18.36 -17.56 -4.31
CA SER A 133 -18.44 -18.93 -4.86
C SER A 133 -17.60 -19.95 -4.07
N MET A 134 -16.57 -19.49 -3.35
CA MET A 134 -15.70 -20.33 -2.52
C MET A 134 -16.09 -20.33 -1.03
N MET A 135 -17.16 -19.63 -0.66
CA MET A 135 -17.51 -19.39 0.74
C MET A 135 -17.75 -20.67 1.53
N ASP A 136 -18.39 -21.69 0.93
CA ASP A 136 -18.63 -22.97 1.60
C ASP A 136 -17.31 -23.69 1.93
N SER A 137 -16.35 -23.68 0.99
CA SER A 137 -15.02 -24.24 1.22
C SER A 137 -14.27 -23.45 2.32
N ILE A 138 -14.37 -22.12 2.31
CA ILE A 138 -13.75 -21.28 3.34
C ILE A 138 -14.36 -21.57 4.71
N LYS A 139 -15.68 -21.58 4.82
CA LYS A 139 -16.38 -21.83 6.10
C LYS A 139 -16.15 -23.24 6.64
N SER A 140 -16.05 -24.26 5.79
CA SER A 140 -15.75 -25.62 6.23
C SER A 140 -14.40 -25.74 6.93
N ARG A 141 -13.44 -24.89 6.56
CA ARG A 141 -12.08 -24.87 7.15
C ARG A 141 -11.91 -23.86 8.28
N ILE A 142 -12.79 -22.84 8.35
CA ILE A 142 -12.78 -21.80 9.38
C ILE A 142 -14.13 -21.79 10.08
N PRO A 143 -14.38 -22.75 11.00
CA PRO A 143 -15.66 -22.87 11.68
C PRO A 143 -15.91 -21.76 12.71
N ARG A 144 -14.91 -20.94 13.01
CA ARG A 144 -15.01 -19.85 13.99
C ARG A 144 -15.80 -18.68 13.40
N GLU A 145 -16.93 -18.38 14.00
CA GLU A 145 -17.72 -17.18 13.72
C GLU A 145 -17.61 -16.17 14.86
N LEU A 146 -17.32 -14.93 14.53
CA LEU A 146 -17.45 -13.81 15.46
C LEU A 146 -18.81 -13.15 15.25
N PRO A 147 -19.68 -13.04 16.27
CA PRO A 147 -20.93 -12.32 16.17
C PRO A 147 -20.70 -10.90 15.63
N SER A 148 -21.62 -10.44 14.79
CA SER A 148 -21.51 -9.13 14.13
C SER A 148 -21.37 -7.97 15.13
N GLU A 149 -22.06 -8.06 16.27
CA GLU A 149 -22.01 -7.06 17.33
C GLU A 149 -20.65 -7.02 18.02
N THR A 150 -20.04 -8.20 18.28
CA THR A 150 -18.68 -8.26 18.82
C THR A 150 -17.67 -7.58 17.88
N ARG A 151 -17.81 -7.80 16.58
CA ARG A 151 -16.94 -7.15 15.57
C ARG A 151 -17.15 -5.64 15.52
N LYS A 152 -18.40 -5.18 15.58
CA LYS A 152 -18.71 -3.74 15.63
C LYS A 152 -18.12 -3.10 16.88
N LEU A 153 -18.28 -3.72 18.03
CA LEU A 153 -17.71 -3.22 19.30
C LEU A 153 -16.18 -3.14 19.22
N GLN A 154 -15.51 -4.18 18.72
CA GLN A 154 -14.06 -4.17 18.55
C GLN A 154 -13.59 -3.02 17.63
N ARG A 155 -14.31 -2.78 16.53
CA ARG A 155 -14.03 -1.65 15.62
C ARG A 155 -14.24 -0.29 16.29
N MET A 156 -15.31 -0.14 17.09
CA MET A 156 -15.56 1.09 17.83
C MET A 156 -14.44 1.35 18.84
N VAL A 157 -14.05 0.34 19.62
CA VAL A 157 -12.95 0.44 20.58
C VAL A 157 -11.63 0.74 19.90
N PHE A 158 -11.35 0.13 18.73
CA PHE A 158 -10.16 0.44 17.95
C PHE A 158 -10.17 1.90 17.48
N LYS A 159 -11.28 2.35 16.88
CA LYS A 159 -11.42 3.72 16.39
C LYS A 159 -11.34 4.77 17.52
N SER A 160 -11.86 4.47 18.71
CA SER A 160 -11.80 5.39 19.84
C SER A 160 -10.37 5.59 20.39
N LYS A 161 -9.44 4.70 20.05
CA LYS A 161 -8.02 4.84 20.39
C LYS A 161 -7.23 5.71 19.39
N THR A 162 -7.82 5.99 18.24
CA THR A 162 -7.19 6.84 17.22
C THR A 162 -7.44 8.28 17.61
N PRO A 163 -6.42 9.09 17.89
CA PRO A 163 -6.60 10.50 18.20
C PRO A 163 -7.15 11.24 16.97
N GLU A 164 -7.86 12.31 17.23
CA GLU A 164 -8.24 13.25 16.16
C GLU A 164 -6.96 13.87 15.59
N LEU A 165 -6.82 13.84 14.27
CA LEU A 165 -5.66 14.41 13.59
C LEU A 165 -5.86 15.92 13.44
N LEU A 166 -5.27 16.67 14.35
CA LEU A 166 -5.22 18.12 14.32
C LEU A 166 -3.76 18.56 14.12
N PHE A 167 -3.53 19.46 13.18
CA PHE A 167 -2.20 19.92 12.79
C PHE A 167 -2.01 21.39 13.21
N GLU A 168 -0.96 21.66 13.96
CA GLU A 168 -0.63 22.98 14.50
C GLU A 168 0.26 23.78 13.54
N ASP A 169 1.18 23.09 12.84
CA ASP A 169 2.11 23.73 11.92
C ASP A 169 2.44 22.84 10.73
N ILE A 170 2.97 23.47 9.70
CA ILE A 170 3.43 22.80 8.48
C ILE A 170 4.88 23.21 8.21
N SER A 171 5.75 22.25 8.30
CA SER A 171 7.16 22.37 7.94
C SER A 171 7.38 21.91 6.50
N ILE A 172 8.09 22.70 5.70
CA ILE A 172 8.34 22.40 4.29
C ILE A 172 9.83 22.21 4.08
N LYS A 173 10.21 21.05 3.59
CA LYS A 173 11.59 20.71 3.21
C LYS A 173 11.74 20.73 1.70
N GLY A 174 12.86 21.28 1.21
CA GLY A 174 13.13 21.41 -0.23
C GLY A 174 12.59 22.71 -0.82
N GLY A 175 12.93 22.96 -2.07
CA GLY A 175 12.61 24.21 -2.75
C GLY A 175 13.33 25.46 -2.17
N ASN A 176 13.12 26.61 -2.81
CA ASN A 176 13.59 27.91 -2.30
C ASN A 176 12.54 28.56 -1.38
N HIS A 177 12.92 29.64 -0.69
CA HIS A 177 12.06 30.34 0.27
C HIS A 177 10.72 30.82 -0.34
N SER A 178 10.73 31.29 -1.58
CA SER A 178 9.50 31.72 -2.26
C SER A 178 8.55 30.56 -2.54
N GLN A 179 9.10 29.39 -2.91
CA GLN A 179 8.34 28.19 -3.13
C GLN A 179 7.74 27.64 -1.82
N GLN A 180 8.53 27.62 -0.76
CA GLN A 180 8.05 27.23 0.58
C GLN A 180 6.94 28.15 1.06
N ASN A 181 7.09 29.45 0.92
CA ASN A 181 6.05 30.42 1.28
C ASN A 181 4.78 30.26 0.43
N TYR A 182 4.92 29.95 -0.84
CA TYR A 182 3.78 29.67 -1.71
C TYR A 182 2.99 28.46 -1.22
N ILE A 183 3.68 27.34 -0.94
CA ILE A 183 3.04 26.12 -0.43
C ILE A 183 2.39 26.39 0.93
N ARG A 184 3.09 27.01 1.88
CA ARG A 184 2.56 27.33 3.21
C ARG A 184 1.25 28.15 3.15
N LYS A 185 1.18 29.13 2.26
CA LYS A 185 -0.03 29.96 2.07
C LYS A 185 -1.26 29.16 1.60
N GLN A 186 -1.08 28.02 0.92
CA GLN A 186 -2.20 27.22 0.46
C GLN A 186 -2.93 26.53 1.61
N PHE A 187 -2.25 26.27 2.72
CA PHE A 187 -2.84 25.64 3.91
C PHE A 187 -3.59 26.59 4.80
N GLN A 188 -3.56 27.91 4.52
CA GLN A 188 -4.31 28.94 5.27
C GLN A 188 -4.16 28.80 6.80
N LEU A 189 -2.92 28.52 7.24
CA LEU A 189 -2.60 28.47 8.66
C LEU A 189 -2.94 29.82 9.31
N ASP A 190 -3.81 29.78 10.30
CA ASP A 190 -4.13 30.91 11.18
C ASP A 190 -3.57 30.58 12.56
N GLU A 191 -3.01 31.58 13.26
CA GLU A 191 -2.42 31.40 14.59
C GLU A 191 -3.40 30.84 15.63
N ASN A 192 -4.71 30.89 15.35
CA ASN A 192 -5.77 30.46 16.26
C ASN A 192 -6.59 29.26 15.76
N LYS A 193 -6.23 28.63 14.63
CA LYS A 193 -6.99 27.53 14.06
C LYS A 193 -6.09 26.34 13.76
N LEU A 194 -6.34 25.24 14.44
CA LEU A 194 -5.78 23.94 14.06
C LEU A 194 -6.40 23.48 12.73
N LEU A 195 -5.60 22.90 11.86
CA LEU A 195 -6.09 22.27 10.63
C LEU A 195 -6.53 20.84 10.94
N ASP A 196 -7.71 20.49 10.52
CA ASP A 196 -8.13 19.08 10.53
C ASP A 196 -7.60 18.33 9.31
N GLN A 197 -7.83 17.02 9.29
CA GLN A 197 -7.35 16.16 8.20
C GLN A 197 -7.98 16.55 6.85
N GLU A 198 -9.20 17.07 6.83
CA GLU A 198 -9.88 17.46 5.59
C GLU A 198 -9.32 18.77 5.04
N ASP A 199 -9.06 19.75 5.90
CA ASP A 199 -8.38 21.00 5.52
C ASP A 199 -7.01 20.70 4.86
N VAL A 200 -6.23 19.78 5.47
CA VAL A 200 -4.93 19.38 4.94
C VAL A 200 -5.07 18.66 3.59
N LYS A 201 -6.03 17.74 3.44
CA LYS A 201 -6.27 17.03 2.16
C LYS A 201 -6.66 17.99 1.04
N GLN A 202 -7.58 18.92 1.29
CA GLN A 202 -8.01 19.88 0.28
C GLN A 202 -6.84 20.73 -0.21
N SER A 203 -6.03 21.25 0.72
CA SER A 203 -4.86 22.04 0.39
C SER A 203 -3.81 21.20 -0.38
N TYR A 204 -3.60 19.96 0.02
CA TYR A 204 -2.71 19.02 -0.63
C TYR A 204 -3.14 18.73 -2.08
N TYR A 205 -4.40 18.38 -2.31
CA TYR A 205 -4.90 18.11 -3.68
C TYR A 205 -4.87 19.35 -4.56
N LYS A 206 -5.12 20.52 -4.00
CA LYS A 206 -4.97 21.79 -4.73
C LYS A 206 -3.53 22.01 -5.19
N LEU A 207 -2.56 21.72 -4.31
CA LEU A 207 -1.13 21.81 -4.64
C LEU A 207 -0.71 20.77 -5.68
N LEU A 208 -1.19 19.54 -5.59
CA LEU A 208 -0.91 18.50 -6.60
C LEU A 208 -1.45 18.85 -8.00
N SER A 209 -2.52 19.66 -8.06
CA SER A 209 -3.08 20.13 -9.32
C SER A 209 -2.32 21.32 -9.92
N ASP A 210 -1.35 21.89 -9.20
CA ASP A 210 -0.54 23.00 -9.68
C ASP A 210 0.65 22.49 -10.49
N SER A 211 0.70 22.87 -11.77
CA SER A 211 1.77 22.49 -12.70
C SER A 211 3.19 22.92 -12.26
N LYS A 212 3.31 23.81 -11.28
CA LYS A 212 4.59 24.27 -10.72
C LYS A 212 5.16 23.29 -9.68
N ILE A 213 4.36 22.34 -9.21
CA ILE A 213 4.75 21.35 -8.22
C ILE A 213 4.88 20.00 -8.92
N SER A 214 6.09 19.49 -8.98
CA SER A 214 6.37 18.20 -9.59
C SER A 214 6.14 17.03 -8.63
N ASP A 215 6.28 17.28 -7.32
CA ASP A 215 6.17 16.25 -6.29
C ASP A 215 5.94 16.89 -4.92
N LEU A 216 5.07 16.31 -4.12
CA LEU A 216 4.78 16.75 -2.77
C LEU A 216 4.48 15.52 -1.90
N ILE A 217 5.34 15.25 -0.92
CA ILE A 217 5.25 14.07 -0.07
C ILE A 217 4.93 14.52 1.35
N PRO A 218 3.71 14.28 1.84
CA PRO A 218 3.33 14.64 3.19
C PRO A 218 3.82 13.61 4.21
N HIS A 219 4.31 14.09 5.34
CA HIS A 219 4.59 13.29 6.53
C HIS A 219 3.94 13.97 7.72
N ALA A 220 3.24 13.20 8.56
CA ALA A 220 2.73 13.67 9.83
C ALA A 220 3.73 13.30 10.94
N VAL A 221 4.09 14.27 11.76
CA VAL A 221 4.98 14.08 12.91
C VAL A 221 4.24 14.53 14.15
N TYR A 222 4.25 13.73 15.21
CA TYR A 222 3.72 14.18 16.49
C TYR A 222 4.61 15.30 17.02
N ALA A 223 3.99 16.41 17.42
CA ALA A 223 4.70 17.41 18.24
C ALA A 223 5.01 16.73 19.59
N GLU A 224 6.29 16.63 19.93
CA GLU A 224 6.67 16.30 21.30
C GLU A 224 6.11 17.41 22.19
N GLU A 225 5.29 17.06 23.17
CA GLU A 225 4.88 18.01 24.20
C GLU A 225 6.17 18.61 24.77
N SER A 226 6.38 19.89 24.49
CA SER A 226 7.37 20.68 25.19
C SER A 226 6.91 20.76 26.65
N GLY A 227 7.47 19.86 27.48
CA GLY A 227 7.22 19.74 28.89
C GLY A 227 7.56 20.98 29.73
#